data_cb6af1afc1b6cde26e02d8b06e4616bf
#
_entry.id   cb6af1afc1b6cde26e02d8b06e4616bf
#
_cell.length_a   1.000
_cell.length_b   1.000
_cell.length_c   1.000
_cell.angle_alpha   90.00
_cell.angle_beta   90.00
_cell.angle_gamma   90.00
#
_symmetry.space_group_name_H-M   'P 1'
#
loop_
_entity.id
_entity.type
_entity.pdbx_description
1 polymer ?
#
loop_
_entity_poly.entity_id
_entity_poly.type
_entity_poly.pdbx_seq_one_letter_code
_entity_poly.pdbx_strand_id
1 'polypeptide(L)'
;MVARLGADIYQDQEMLKEFIEGTGDMHNLFAWMVFRKECEALGCTSAKEVKKKAPQWRKAVKAVEFAYMFGAAAPTIAQSAKCSVEKAQEYIDSLDKGFKGMAEFARKGSAFVRKNGYIVICPYTGHKKYWWDHDVWLERQKSFTSEFWEDYKLNHKGTGDKTCEIVRQHFQAASKYDRDARNVVTQGTGAIIMKSAMTTLFNWIVDNNYFDIIHICASVHDELCCDYPKEIGDFPKILEKIMEEAAAKFCKSLPIPAEAAVGNHWIH
;
A
#
# COMPACT_ATOMS: atom_id res chain seq x y z
N MET A 1 8.00 -2.04 6.17
CA MET A 1 7.40 -0.72 6.48
C MET A 1 5.93 -0.60 6.06
N VAL A 2 5.56 -0.80 4.78
CA VAL A 2 4.25 -0.48 4.18
C VAL A 2 3.03 -1.05 4.93
N ALA A 3 3.05 -2.33 5.33
CA ALA A 3 1.91 -2.95 6.00
C ALA A 3 1.65 -2.38 7.41
N ARG A 4 2.70 -2.06 8.19
CA ARG A 4 2.55 -1.42 9.51
C ARG A 4 2.03 0.01 9.38
N LEU A 5 2.56 0.76 8.42
CA LEU A 5 2.09 2.10 8.12
C LEU A 5 0.64 2.09 7.61
N GLY A 6 0.28 1.10 6.78
CA GLY A 6 -1.10 0.89 6.34
C GLY A 6 -2.04 0.61 7.51
N ALA A 7 -1.67 -0.27 8.45
CA ALA A 7 -2.46 -0.55 9.64
C ALA A 7 -2.74 0.72 10.46
N ASP A 8 -1.72 1.57 10.64
CA ASP A 8 -1.85 2.85 11.35
C ASP A 8 -2.74 3.84 10.58
N ILE A 9 -2.51 4.03 9.27
CA ILE A 9 -3.29 4.98 8.45
C ILE A 9 -4.75 4.57 8.32
N TYR A 10 -5.00 3.28 8.12
CA TYR A 10 -6.37 2.76 7.95
C TYR A 10 -7.10 2.58 9.27
N GLN A 11 -6.41 2.63 10.41
CA GLN A 11 -6.92 2.30 11.74
C GLN A 11 -7.66 0.95 11.74
N ASP A 12 -7.11 -0.01 10.98
CA ASP A 12 -7.70 -1.33 10.82
C ASP A 12 -7.39 -2.21 12.03
N GLN A 13 -8.42 -2.60 12.76
CA GLN A 13 -8.29 -3.27 14.04
C GLN A 13 -7.66 -4.67 13.92
N GLU A 14 -7.95 -5.41 12.84
CA GLU A 14 -7.38 -6.74 12.64
C GLU A 14 -5.89 -6.65 12.27
N MET A 15 -5.51 -5.68 11.44
CA MET A 15 -4.10 -5.42 11.12
C MET A 15 -3.33 -4.95 12.37
N LEU A 16 -3.87 -3.99 13.13
CA LEU A 16 -3.26 -3.50 14.36
C LEU A 16 -3.07 -4.61 15.37
N LYS A 17 -4.12 -5.43 15.59
CA LYS A 17 -4.07 -6.57 16.50
C LYS A 17 -3.02 -7.60 16.09
N GLU A 18 -2.89 -7.90 14.79
CA GLU A 18 -1.86 -8.84 14.31
C GLU A 18 -0.45 -8.32 14.60
N PHE A 19 -0.20 -7.02 14.49
CA PHE A 19 1.11 -6.44 14.79
C PHE A 19 1.40 -6.30 16.29
N ILE A 20 0.38 -6.11 17.13
CA ILE A 20 0.54 -5.89 18.59
C ILE A 20 0.52 -7.21 19.34
N GLU A 21 -0.44 -8.08 19.05
CA GLU A 21 -0.73 -9.31 19.81
C GLU A 21 -0.47 -10.59 19.01
N GLY A 22 -0.32 -10.47 17.71
CA GLY A 22 -0.15 -11.58 16.77
C GLY A 22 1.31 -11.97 16.55
N THR A 23 1.55 -12.52 15.35
CA THR A 23 2.90 -12.89 14.89
C THR A 23 3.57 -11.76 14.13
N GLY A 24 2.83 -10.72 13.77
CA GLY A 24 3.25 -9.66 12.85
C GLY A 24 3.35 -10.12 11.38
N ASP A 25 2.96 -11.35 11.07
CA ASP A 25 3.03 -11.93 9.72
C ASP A 25 1.71 -11.71 8.97
N MET A 26 1.63 -10.62 8.24
CA MET A 26 0.43 -10.27 7.46
C MET A 26 0.06 -11.34 6.44
N HIS A 27 1.02 -12.05 5.83
CA HIS A 27 0.73 -13.13 4.90
C HIS A 27 -0.06 -14.28 5.55
N ASN A 28 0.20 -14.55 6.85
CA ASN A 28 -0.59 -15.53 7.60
C ASN A 28 -2.03 -15.05 7.78
N LEU A 29 -2.20 -13.79 8.15
CA LEU A 29 -3.52 -13.20 8.37
C LEU A 29 -4.33 -13.14 7.07
N PHE A 30 -3.74 -12.68 5.97
CA PHE A 30 -4.38 -12.67 4.65
C PHE A 30 -4.75 -14.09 4.19
N ALA A 31 -3.85 -15.08 4.35
CA ALA A 31 -4.16 -16.46 3.99
C ALA A 31 -5.30 -17.04 4.82
N TRP A 32 -5.34 -16.75 6.11
CA TRP A 32 -6.44 -17.15 7.00
C TRP A 32 -7.77 -16.54 6.60
N MET A 33 -7.81 -15.29 6.12
CA MET A 33 -9.05 -14.65 5.67
C MET A 33 -9.52 -15.18 4.32
N VAL A 34 -8.62 -15.37 3.37
CA VAL A 34 -8.92 -15.75 1.99
C VAL A 34 -9.16 -17.26 1.84
N PHE A 35 -8.31 -18.07 2.49
CA PHE A 35 -8.29 -19.54 2.37
C PHE A 35 -8.63 -20.22 3.68
N ARG A 36 -9.59 -19.67 4.41
CA ARG A 36 -9.95 -20.16 5.74
C ARG A 36 -10.31 -21.64 5.76
N LYS A 37 -11.21 -22.06 4.86
CA LYS A 37 -11.67 -23.45 4.77
C LYS A 37 -10.52 -24.41 4.48
N GLU A 38 -9.66 -24.05 3.57
CA GLU A 38 -8.48 -24.81 3.18
C GLU A 38 -7.45 -24.89 4.33
N CYS A 39 -7.26 -23.80 5.07
CA CYS A 39 -6.41 -23.79 6.25
C CYS A 39 -6.99 -24.64 7.38
N GLU A 40 -8.29 -24.57 7.64
CA GLU A 40 -8.99 -25.38 8.64
C GLU A 40 -8.92 -26.88 8.29
N ALA A 41 -9.05 -27.24 6.99
CA ALA A 41 -8.89 -28.62 6.52
C ALA A 41 -7.49 -29.20 6.77
N LEU A 42 -6.47 -28.34 6.90
CA LEU A 42 -5.11 -28.69 7.29
C LEU A 42 -4.85 -28.58 8.80
N GLY A 43 -5.91 -28.41 9.59
CA GLY A 43 -5.82 -28.36 11.05
C GLY A 43 -5.37 -27.02 11.62
N CYS A 44 -5.42 -25.92 10.84
CA CYS A 44 -5.22 -24.59 11.40
C CYS A 44 -6.46 -24.17 12.20
N THR A 45 -6.26 -23.57 13.37
CA THR A 45 -7.31 -22.98 14.21
C THR A 45 -7.22 -21.45 14.26
N SER A 46 -6.12 -20.88 13.76
CA SER A 46 -5.87 -19.44 13.71
C SER A 46 -4.84 -19.07 12.63
N ALA A 47 -4.75 -17.79 12.33
CA ALA A 47 -3.74 -17.24 11.42
C ALA A 47 -2.28 -17.59 11.84
N LYS A 48 -2.01 -17.66 13.15
CA LYS A 48 -0.67 -17.98 13.71
C LYS A 48 -0.12 -19.33 13.24
N GLU A 49 -1.01 -20.28 12.93
CA GLU A 49 -0.62 -21.64 12.55
C GLU A 49 -0.40 -21.82 11.03
N VAL A 50 -0.85 -20.87 10.21
CA VAL A 50 -0.83 -20.97 8.74
C VAL A 50 0.58 -21.21 8.20
N LYS A 51 1.60 -20.49 8.68
CA LYS A 51 2.99 -20.66 8.26
C LYS A 51 3.48 -22.10 8.46
N LYS A 52 3.04 -22.75 9.56
CA LYS A 52 3.49 -24.10 9.93
C LYS A 52 2.67 -25.20 9.26
N LYS A 53 1.33 -25.06 9.26
CA LYS A 53 0.41 -26.13 8.83
C LYS A 53 -0.08 -26.01 7.39
N ALA A 54 -0.12 -24.77 6.85
CA ALA A 54 -0.65 -24.47 5.53
C ALA A 54 0.26 -23.53 4.68
N PRO A 55 1.59 -23.80 4.59
CA PRO A 55 2.55 -22.89 3.95
C PRO A 55 2.24 -22.62 2.48
N GLN A 56 1.60 -23.55 1.77
CA GLN A 56 1.17 -23.38 0.38
C GLN A 56 0.15 -22.26 0.23
N TRP A 57 -0.81 -22.13 1.15
CA TRP A 57 -1.82 -21.08 1.12
C TRP A 57 -1.23 -19.73 1.50
N ARG A 58 -0.27 -19.71 2.44
CA ARG A 58 0.53 -18.51 2.73
C ARG A 58 1.33 -18.02 1.51
N LYS A 59 1.86 -18.94 0.70
CA LYS A 59 2.55 -18.60 -0.55
C LYS A 59 1.56 -18.10 -1.61
N ALA A 60 0.42 -18.79 -1.75
CA ALA A 60 -0.60 -18.44 -2.75
C ALA A 60 -1.22 -17.06 -2.50
N VAL A 61 -1.45 -16.69 -1.21
CA VAL A 61 -2.10 -15.43 -0.88
C VAL A 61 -1.27 -14.20 -1.25
N LYS A 62 0.04 -14.29 -1.35
CA LYS A 62 0.90 -13.14 -1.64
C LYS A 62 0.48 -12.35 -2.88
N ALA A 63 0.11 -13.06 -3.95
CA ALA A 63 -0.36 -12.41 -5.18
C ALA A 63 -1.70 -11.67 -4.98
N VAL A 64 -2.61 -12.26 -4.20
CA VAL A 64 -3.90 -11.66 -3.83
C VAL A 64 -3.69 -10.47 -2.91
N GLU A 65 -2.87 -10.63 -1.87
CA GLU A 65 -2.55 -9.61 -0.88
C GLU A 65 -1.98 -8.34 -1.53
N PHE A 66 -0.92 -8.48 -2.32
CA PHE A 66 -0.33 -7.32 -3.01
C PHE A 66 -1.33 -6.65 -3.94
N ALA A 67 -2.02 -7.42 -4.78
CA ALA A 67 -2.99 -6.87 -5.69
C ALA A 67 -4.15 -6.15 -4.94
N TYR A 68 -4.67 -6.76 -3.87
CA TYR A 68 -5.72 -6.16 -3.04
C TYR A 68 -5.24 -4.89 -2.32
N MET A 69 -4.07 -4.92 -1.67
CA MET A 69 -3.51 -3.76 -0.97
C MET A 69 -3.31 -2.58 -1.92
N PHE A 70 -2.95 -2.84 -3.18
CA PHE A 70 -2.79 -1.81 -4.20
C PHE A 70 -4.07 -1.47 -4.98
N GLY A 71 -5.23 -1.95 -4.53
CA GLY A 71 -6.53 -1.58 -5.07
C GLY A 71 -6.82 -2.17 -6.45
N ALA A 72 -6.24 -3.34 -6.76
CA ALA A 72 -6.56 -4.05 -7.99
C ALA A 72 -8.00 -4.55 -7.99
N ALA A 73 -8.66 -4.48 -9.14
CA ALA A 73 -9.98 -5.05 -9.34
C ALA A 73 -9.93 -6.58 -9.54
N ALA A 74 -11.07 -7.25 -9.40
CA ALA A 74 -11.18 -8.70 -9.51
C ALA A 74 -10.52 -9.31 -10.76
N PRO A 75 -10.62 -8.74 -11.98
CA PRO A 75 -9.91 -9.29 -13.15
C PRO A 75 -8.39 -9.33 -13.00
N THR A 76 -7.79 -8.30 -12.38
CA THR A 76 -6.34 -8.25 -12.14
C THR A 76 -5.91 -9.26 -11.08
N ILE A 77 -6.70 -9.39 -10.00
CA ILE A 77 -6.46 -10.41 -8.97
C ILE A 77 -6.60 -11.81 -9.56
N ALA A 78 -7.63 -12.06 -10.39
CA ALA A 78 -7.86 -13.34 -11.06
C ALA A 78 -6.64 -13.75 -11.90
N GLN A 79 -6.07 -12.82 -12.68
CA GLN A 79 -4.88 -13.06 -13.47
C GLN A 79 -3.66 -13.40 -12.60
N SER A 80 -3.44 -12.62 -11.52
CA SER A 80 -2.29 -12.80 -10.62
C SER A 80 -2.40 -14.09 -9.80
N ALA A 81 -3.61 -14.44 -9.34
CA ALA A 81 -3.89 -15.63 -8.55
C ALA A 81 -4.22 -16.87 -9.39
N LYS A 82 -4.28 -16.75 -10.74
CA LYS A 82 -4.62 -17.80 -11.69
C LYS A 82 -5.97 -18.50 -11.34
N CYS A 83 -6.99 -17.69 -11.06
CA CYS A 83 -8.35 -18.16 -10.75
C CYS A 83 -9.39 -17.43 -11.62
N SER A 84 -10.69 -17.80 -11.48
CA SER A 84 -11.77 -17.08 -12.16
C SER A 84 -11.99 -15.68 -11.56
N VAL A 85 -12.64 -14.79 -12.31
CA VAL A 85 -12.97 -13.44 -11.84
C VAL A 85 -13.96 -13.49 -10.67
N GLU A 86 -14.91 -14.44 -10.70
CA GLU A 86 -15.87 -14.68 -9.62
C GLU A 86 -15.15 -15.08 -8.34
N LYS A 87 -14.16 -15.98 -8.46
CA LYS A 87 -13.34 -16.40 -7.31
C LYS A 87 -12.50 -15.27 -6.75
N ALA A 88 -11.92 -14.43 -7.63
CA ALA A 88 -11.18 -13.24 -7.20
C ALA A 88 -12.11 -12.22 -6.50
N GLN A 89 -13.37 -12.09 -6.92
CA GLN A 89 -14.35 -11.27 -6.22
C GLN A 89 -14.67 -11.81 -4.82
N GLU A 90 -14.84 -13.13 -4.67
CA GLU A 90 -15.00 -13.75 -3.34
C GLU A 90 -13.82 -13.44 -2.40
N TYR A 91 -12.59 -13.41 -2.93
CA TYR A 91 -11.41 -13.02 -2.15
C TYR A 91 -11.48 -11.57 -1.69
N ILE A 92 -11.83 -10.63 -2.60
CA ILE A 92 -12.02 -9.22 -2.26
C ILE A 92 -13.10 -9.08 -1.18
N ASP A 93 -14.25 -9.71 -1.34
CA ASP A 93 -15.37 -9.64 -0.39
C ASP A 93 -14.96 -10.17 0.99
N SER A 94 -14.16 -11.23 1.03
CA SER A 94 -13.63 -11.79 2.28
C SER A 94 -12.67 -10.84 2.97
N LEU A 95 -11.80 -10.19 2.19
CA LEU A 95 -10.83 -9.21 2.69
C LEU A 95 -11.52 -7.92 3.14
N ASP A 96 -12.51 -7.41 2.41
CA ASP A 96 -13.29 -6.24 2.81
C ASP A 96 -14.08 -6.46 4.10
N LYS A 97 -14.57 -7.69 4.33
CA LYS A 97 -15.21 -8.08 5.60
C LYS A 97 -14.20 -8.21 6.74
N GLY A 98 -13.01 -8.72 6.45
CA GLY A 98 -11.93 -8.90 7.42
C GLY A 98 -11.27 -7.56 7.79
N PHE A 99 -10.84 -6.79 6.79
CA PHE A 99 -10.15 -5.52 6.95
C PHE A 99 -11.08 -4.32 6.78
N LYS A 100 -12.00 -4.14 7.72
CA LYS A 100 -13.04 -3.10 7.65
C LYS A 100 -12.47 -1.68 7.61
N GLY A 101 -11.41 -1.41 8.37
CA GLY A 101 -10.74 -0.12 8.38
C GLY A 101 -10.13 0.22 7.02
N MET A 102 -9.44 -0.75 6.41
CA MET A 102 -8.85 -0.60 5.09
C MET A 102 -9.91 -0.41 3.99
N ALA A 103 -10.99 -1.20 4.01
CA ALA A 103 -12.09 -1.08 3.05
C ALA A 103 -12.81 0.27 3.17
N GLU A 104 -13.06 0.73 4.39
CA GLU A 104 -13.67 2.05 4.65
C GLU A 104 -12.76 3.20 4.21
N PHE A 105 -11.46 3.12 4.51
CA PHE A 105 -10.47 4.09 4.06
C PHE A 105 -10.47 4.20 2.53
N ALA A 106 -10.43 3.07 1.82
CA ALA A 106 -10.47 3.04 0.36
C ALA A 106 -11.75 3.71 -0.18
N ARG A 107 -12.90 3.35 0.36
CA ARG A 107 -14.20 3.92 -0.05
C ARG A 107 -14.28 5.43 0.17
N LYS A 108 -13.88 5.91 1.37
CA LYS A 108 -13.86 7.34 1.71
C LYS A 108 -12.85 8.11 0.86
N GLY A 109 -11.65 7.55 0.67
CA GLY A 109 -10.59 8.15 -0.16
C GLY A 109 -11.04 8.32 -1.62
N SER A 110 -11.61 7.27 -2.20
CA SER A 110 -12.15 7.32 -3.56
C SER A 110 -13.24 8.39 -3.72
N ALA A 111 -14.20 8.43 -2.79
CA ALA A 111 -15.27 9.43 -2.81
C ALA A 111 -14.70 10.86 -2.68
N PHE A 112 -13.71 11.05 -1.79
CA PHE A 112 -13.07 12.34 -1.60
C PHE A 112 -12.32 12.81 -2.86
N VAL A 113 -11.52 11.93 -3.48
CA VAL A 113 -10.77 12.27 -4.70
C VAL A 113 -11.70 12.60 -5.85
N ARG A 114 -12.73 11.80 -6.06
CA ARG A 114 -13.73 12.04 -7.13
C ARG A 114 -14.46 13.37 -6.95
N LYS A 115 -14.64 13.82 -5.71
CA LYS A 115 -15.29 15.10 -5.41
C LYS A 115 -14.33 16.29 -5.55
N ASN A 116 -13.07 16.15 -5.11
CA ASN A 116 -12.18 17.29 -4.86
C ASN A 116 -10.98 17.37 -5.81
N GLY A 117 -10.66 16.30 -6.55
CA GLY A 117 -9.50 16.25 -7.46
C GLY A 117 -8.14 16.23 -6.78
N TYR A 118 -8.09 16.03 -5.47
CA TYR A 118 -6.85 15.86 -4.71
C TYR A 118 -7.03 14.94 -3.51
N ILE A 119 -5.94 14.48 -2.93
CA ILE A 119 -5.89 13.80 -1.64
C ILE A 119 -4.70 14.30 -0.81
N VAL A 120 -4.87 14.35 0.51
CA VAL A 120 -3.76 14.62 1.42
C VAL A 120 -2.96 13.32 1.59
N ILE A 121 -1.69 13.33 1.18
CA ILE A 121 -0.78 12.18 1.25
C ILE A 121 -0.42 11.90 2.71
N CYS A 122 -0.04 12.95 3.43
CA CYS A 122 0.36 12.84 4.83
C CYS A 122 -0.25 14.01 5.63
N PRO A 123 -1.08 13.73 6.62
CA PRO A 123 -1.74 14.77 7.42
C PRO A 123 -0.75 15.62 8.23
N TYR A 124 0.39 15.04 8.61
CA TYR A 124 1.41 15.74 9.42
C TYR A 124 2.22 16.78 8.64
N THR A 125 2.36 16.58 7.33
CA THR A 125 3.14 17.49 6.45
C THR A 125 2.24 18.31 5.52
N GLY A 126 0.97 17.95 5.40
CA GLY A 126 0.03 18.61 4.50
C GLY A 126 0.29 18.38 3.00
N HIS A 127 1.25 17.51 2.63
CA HIS A 127 1.51 17.19 1.23
C HIS A 127 0.27 16.63 0.57
N LYS A 128 -0.01 17.10 -0.67
CA LYS A 128 -1.16 16.70 -1.46
C LYS A 128 -0.74 16.13 -2.81
N LYS A 129 -1.51 15.16 -3.29
CA LYS A 129 -1.50 14.76 -4.71
C LYS A 129 -2.73 15.35 -5.37
N TYR A 130 -2.53 15.93 -6.56
CA TYR A 130 -3.58 16.48 -7.41
C TYR A 130 -3.73 15.64 -8.68
N TRP A 131 -4.95 15.61 -9.22
CA TRP A 131 -5.26 15.10 -10.56
C TRP A 131 -5.65 16.29 -11.42
N TRP A 132 -4.74 16.74 -12.27
CA TRP A 132 -4.87 17.97 -13.07
C TRP A 132 -5.95 17.89 -14.14
N ASP A 133 -6.38 16.67 -14.52
CA ASP A 133 -7.46 16.37 -15.45
C ASP A 133 -8.84 16.23 -14.79
N HIS A 134 -8.92 16.47 -13.47
CA HIS A 134 -10.12 16.22 -12.67
C HIS A 134 -11.32 17.08 -13.12
N ASP A 135 -11.11 18.36 -13.45
CA ASP A 135 -12.20 19.24 -13.90
C ASP A 135 -12.79 18.75 -15.23
N VAL A 136 -11.93 18.31 -16.16
CA VAL A 136 -12.37 17.71 -17.44
C VAL A 136 -13.15 16.42 -17.20
N TRP A 137 -12.71 15.61 -16.22
CA TRP A 137 -13.40 14.39 -15.84
C TRP A 137 -14.79 14.68 -15.24
N LEU A 138 -14.91 15.70 -14.36
CA LEU A 138 -16.18 16.12 -13.75
C LEU A 138 -17.17 16.65 -14.81
N GLU A 139 -16.71 17.51 -15.73
CA GLU A 139 -17.56 18.02 -16.82
C GLU A 139 -18.08 16.90 -17.70
N ARG A 140 -17.22 15.94 -18.04
CA ARG A 140 -17.62 14.74 -18.78
C ARG A 140 -18.64 13.90 -18.00
N GLN A 141 -18.47 13.74 -16.70
CA GLN A 141 -19.43 13.01 -15.85
C GLN A 141 -20.81 13.69 -15.86
N LYS A 142 -20.85 15.02 -15.80
CA LYS A 142 -22.11 15.78 -15.88
C LYS A 142 -22.82 15.62 -17.23
N SER A 143 -22.06 15.42 -18.31
CA SER A 143 -22.64 15.21 -19.64
C SER A 143 -23.27 13.82 -19.81
N PHE A 144 -23.03 12.88 -18.93
CA PHE A 144 -23.62 11.53 -18.98
C PHE A 144 -25.01 11.52 -18.35
N THR A 145 -25.98 12.16 -19.02
CA THR A 145 -27.40 12.21 -18.61
C THR A 145 -28.09 10.86 -18.81
N SER A 146 -29.35 10.75 -18.39
CA SER A 146 -30.16 9.55 -18.63
C SER A 146 -30.32 9.29 -20.12
N GLU A 147 -30.58 10.36 -20.92
CA GLU A 147 -30.72 10.31 -22.36
C GLU A 147 -29.42 9.84 -23.04
N PHE A 148 -28.26 10.34 -22.56
CA PHE A 148 -26.96 9.88 -23.03
C PHE A 148 -26.79 8.38 -22.81
N TRP A 149 -27.17 7.84 -21.64
CA TRP A 149 -27.02 6.43 -21.34
C TRP A 149 -27.97 5.53 -22.13
N GLU A 150 -29.16 6.01 -22.47
CA GLU A 150 -30.10 5.31 -23.34
C GLU A 150 -29.53 5.22 -24.75
N ASP A 151 -29.07 6.34 -25.31
CA ASP A 151 -28.45 6.39 -26.63
C ASP A 151 -27.16 5.53 -26.69
N TYR A 152 -26.30 5.64 -25.67
CA TYR A 152 -25.08 4.83 -25.57
C TYR A 152 -25.37 3.33 -25.62
N LYS A 153 -26.39 2.86 -24.88
CA LYS A 153 -26.75 1.45 -24.86
C LYS A 153 -27.27 0.95 -26.21
N LEU A 154 -28.05 1.78 -26.89
CA LEU A 154 -28.66 1.43 -28.15
C LEU A 154 -27.67 1.48 -29.34
N ASN A 155 -26.84 2.52 -29.38
CA ASN A 155 -26.11 2.87 -30.60
C ASN A 155 -24.59 2.75 -30.51
N HIS A 156 -24.01 2.76 -29.29
CA HIS A 156 -22.56 2.91 -29.14
C HIS A 156 -21.88 1.78 -28.37
N LYS A 157 -22.63 1.06 -27.49
CA LYS A 157 -22.02 0.03 -26.62
C LYS A 157 -21.43 -1.12 -27.43
N GLY A 158 -20.10 -1.29 -27.31
CA GLY A 158 -19.38 -2.37 -27.99
C GLY A 158 -19.00 -2.10 -29.43
N THR A 159 -19.34 -0.92 -29.98
CA THR A 159 -19.01 -0.55 -31.40
C THR A 159 -17.55 -0.17 -31.58
N GLY A 160 -16.89 0.32 -30.51
CA GLY A 160 -15.54 0.86 -30.57
C GLY A 160 -15.47 2.26 -31.19
N ASP A 161 -16.59 2.92 -31.38
CA ASP A 161 -16.65 4.29 -31.92
C ASP A 161 -16.14 5.33 -30.88
N LYS A 162 -16.12 6.60 -31.26
CA LYS A 162 -15.63 7.70 -30.44
C LYS A 162 -16.40 7.83 -29.11
N THR A 163 -17.71 7.59 -29.10
CA THR A 163 -18.55 7.67 -27.90
C THR A 163 -18.21 6.51 -26.95
N CYS A 164 -18.06 5.30 -27.48
CA CYS A 164 -17.62 4.13 -26.72
C CYS A 164 -16.23 4.37 -26.08
N GLU A 165 -15.30 4.96 -26.84
CA GLU A 165 -13.96 5.30 -26.36
C GLU A 165 -13.99 6.37 -25.26
N ILE A 166 -14.81 7.41 -25.36
CA ILE A 166 -14.97 8.45 -24.34
C ILE A 166 -15.49 7.85 -23.02
N VAL A 167 -16.49 6.97 -23.10
CA VAL A 167 -17.03 6.27 -21.92
C VAL A 167 -15.96 5.39 -21.28
N ARG A 168 -15.22 4.63 -22.08
CA ARG A 168 -14.13 3.78 -21.62
C ARG A 168 -13.07 4.58 -20.89
N GLN A 169 -12.60 5.69 -21.46
CA GLN A 169 -11.60 6.57 -20.86
C GLN A 169 -12.08 7.19 -19.54
N HIS A 170 -13.35 7.59 -19.47
CA HIS A 170 -13.94 8.12 -18.25
C HIS A 170 -13.89 7.13 -17.08
N PHE A 171 -14.29 5.87 -17.31
CA PHE A 171 -14.25 4.84 -16.29
C PHE A 171 -12.82 4.38 -15.96
N GLN A 172 -11.91 4.40 -16.93
CA GLN A 172 -10.48 4.14 -16.66
C GLN A 172 -9.88 5.21 -15.74
N ALA A 173 -10.20 6.50 -15.97
CA ALA A 173 -9.78 7.59 -15.10
C ALA A 173 -10.36 7.45 -13.68
N ALA A 174 -11.67 7.13 -13.56
CA ALA A 174 -12.29 6.86 -12.27
C ALA A 174 -11.59 5.72 -11.51
N SER A 175 -11.33 4.60 -12.19
CA SER A 175 -10.61 3.46 -11.61
C SER A 175 -9.18 3.82 -11.20
N LYS A 176 -8.52 4.72 -11.94
CA LYS A 176 -7.21 5.23 -11.56
C LYS A 176 -7.29 6.06 -10.28
N TYR A 177 -8.29 6.96 -10.16
CA TYR A 177 -8.51 7.76 -8.95
C TYR A 177 -8.69 6.86 -7.72
N ASP A 178 -9.49 5.79 -7.85
CA ASP A 178 -9.74 4.85 -6.75
C ASP A 178 -8.48 4.12 -6.31
N ARG A 179 -7.70 3.58 -7.26
CA ARG A 179 -6.42 2.91 -6.94
C ARG A 179 -5.41 3.87 -6.31
N ASP A 180 -5.25 5.04 -6.92
CA ASP A 180 -4.31 6.04 -6.44
C ASP A 180 -4.70 6.54 -5.04
N ALA A 181 -6.00 6.76 -4.76
CA ALA A 181 -6.48 7.19 -3.45
C ALA A 181 -6.12 6.20 -2.33
N ARG A 182 -6.15 4.90 -2.62
CA ARG A 182 -5.73 3.86 -1.68
C ARG A 182 -4.21 3.85 -1.47
N ASN A 183 -3.44 3.96 -2.55
CA ASN A 183 -2.00 3.72 -2.54
C ASN A 183 -1.17 4.93 -2.11
N VAL A 184 -1.55 6.11 -2.61
CA VAL A 184 -0.68 7.28 -2.51
C VAL A 184 -0.48 7.75 -1.07
N VAL A 185 -1.47 7.53 -0.20
CA VAL A 185 -1.36 7.93 1.21
C VAL A 185 -0.32 7.07 1.92
N THR A 186 -0.39 5.74 1.77
CA THR A 186 0.55 4.83 2.41
C THR A 186 1.96 4.93 1.81
N GLN A 187 2.07 4.83 0.48
CA GLN A 187 3.37 4.91 -0.20
C GLN A 187 4.01 6.29 -0.08
N GLY A 188 3.21 7.35 -0.21
CA GLY A 188 3.69 8.72 -0.09
C GLY A 188 4.13 9.07 1.32
N THR A 189 3.41 8.61 2.35
CA THR A 189 3.85 8.77 3.74
C THR A 189 5.13 7.97 4.00
N GLY A 190 5.26 6.75 3.45
CA GLY A 190 6.51 5.99 3.49
C GLY A 190 7.68 6.75 2.87
N ALA A 191 7.49 7.38 1.71
CA ALA A 191 8.51 8.21 1.09
C ALA A 191 8.88 9.46 1.94
N ILE A 192 7.92 10.04 2.65
CA ILE A 192 8.17 11.15 3.58
C ILE A 192 8.98 10.68 4.79
N ILE A 193 8.69 9.48 5.33
CA ILE A 193 9.47 8.85 6.40
C ILE A 193 10.93 8.70 5.96
N MET A 194 11.17 8.13 4.77
CA MET A 194 12.51 7.94 4.24
C MET A 194 13.25 9.25 4.04
N LYS A 195 12.60 10.29 3.50
CA LYS A 195 13.19 11.62 3.38
C LYS A 195 13.53 12.23 4.75
N SER A 196 12.65 12.06 5.75
CA SER A 196 12.91 12.50 7.12
C SER A 196 14.11 11.77 7.73
N ALA A 197 14.21 10.44 7.52
CA ALA A 197 15.35 9.64 7.97
C ALA A 197 16.66 10.11 7.32
N MET A 198 16.68 10.28 5.99
CA MET A 198 17.84 10.77 5.25
C MET A 198 18.29 12.16 5.74
N THR A 199 17.36 13.08 5.95
CA THR A 199 17.68 14.42 6.45
C THR A 199 18.25 14.36 7.87
N THR A 200 17.66 13.56 8.74
CA THR A 200 18.16 13.38 10.12
C THR A 200 19.54 12.73 10.13
N LEU A 201 19.75 11.72 9.30
CA LEU A 201 21.06 11.06 9.15
C LEU A 201 22.13 12.02 8.61
N PHE A 202 21.79 12.78 7.58
CA PHE A 202 22.72 13.77 7.03
C PHE A 202 23.14 14.80 8.08
N ASN A 203 22.19 15.36 8.83
CA ASN A 203 22.50 16.31 9.91
C ASN A 203 23.38 15.65 10.98
N TRP A 204 23.07 14.40 11.37
CA TRP A 204 23.90 13.67 12.33
C TRP A 204 25.34 13.46 11.83
N ILE A 205 25.52 13.15 10.54
CA ILE A 205 26.84 13.01 9.90
C ILE A 205 27.63 14.33 10.00
N VAL A 206 26.97 15.46 9.67
CA VAL A 206 27.59 16.78 9.73
C VAL A 206 27.93 17.19 11.16
N ASP A 207 26.99 17.03 12.09
CA ASP A 207 27.14 17.45 13.48
C ASP A 207 28.23 16.66 14.23
N ASN A 208 28.54 15.44 13.77
CA ASN A 208 29.60 14.60 14.32
C ASN A 208 30.92 14.66 13.54
N ASN A 209 31.04 15.58 12.56
CA ASN A 209 32.23 15.76 11.72
C ASN A 209 32.59 14.52 10.86
N TYR A 210 31.56 13.76 10.41
CA TYR A 210 31.72 12.57 9.56
C TYR A 210 31.40 12.82 8.09
N PHE A 211 31.31 14.09 7.64
CA PHE A 211 30.85 14.45 6.29
C PHE A 211 31.69 13.83 5.17
N ASP A 212 33.02 13.80 5.34
CA ASP A 212 33.95 13.21 4.37
C ASP A 212 34.26 11.73 4.64
N ILE A 213 33.52 11.11 5.59
CA ILE A 213 33.83 9.77 6.10
C ILE A 213 32.67 8.81 5.92
N ILE A 214 31.45 9.26 6.15
CA ILE A 214 30.22 8.45 6.00
C ILE A 214 29.42 8.97 4.81
N HIS A 215 29.11 8.08 3.88
CA HIS A 215 28.40 8.43 2.67
C HIS A 215 27.04 7.73 2.58
N ILE A 216 25.97 8.50 2.34
CA ILE A 216 24.66 7.96 1.99
C ILE A 216 24.71 7.64 0.49
N CYS A 217 24.87 6.35 0.14
CA CYS A 217 25.09 5.91 -1.24
C CYS A 217 23.79 5.76 -2.02
N ALA A 218 22.73 5.24 -1.38
CA ALA A 218 21.46 5.00 -2.04
C ALA A 218 20.29 5.01 -1.06
N SER A 219 19.09 5.32 -1.59
CA SER A 219 17.82 5.07 -0.95
C SER A 219 16.95 4.25 -1.89
N VAL A 220 16.61 3.03 -1.48
CA VAL A 220 15.84 2.08 -2.29
C VAL A 220 14.64 1.61 -1.50
N HIS A 221 13.43 1.98 -1.96
CA HIS A 221 12.17 1.72 -1.25
C HIS A 221 12.20 2.20 0.22
N ASP A 222 12.32 1.30 1.17
CA ASP A 222 12.40 1.53 2.62
C ASP A 222 13.78 1.19 3.22
N GLU A 223 14.81 1.20 2.38
CA GLU A 223 16.21 0.95 2.75
C GLU A 223 17.06 2.20 2.54
N LEU A 224 18.04 2.41 3.43
CA LEU A 224 19.16 3.32 3.26
C LEU A 224 20.46 2.53 3.17
N CYS A 225 21.21 2.73 2.08
CA CYS A 225 22.52 2.15 1.91
C CYS A 225 23.57 3.20 2.22
N CYS A 226 24.46 2.90 3.18
CA CYS A 226 25.52 3.80 3.60
C CYS A 226 26.88 3.10 3.52
N ASP A 227 27.91 3.83 3.10
CA ASP A 227 29.30 3.42 3.23
C ASP A 227 29.94 4.14 4.41
N TYR A 228 30.65 3.38 5.26
CA TYR A 228 31.27 3.90 6.49
C TYR A 228 32.47 3.04 6.92
N PRO A 229 33.48 3.63 7.59
CA PRO A 229 34.63 2.93 8.13
C PRO A 229 34.24 1.97 9.25
N LYS A 230 34.85 0.78 9.31
CA LYS A 230 34.60 -0.23 10.35
C LYS A 230 34.90 0.25 11.77
N GLU A 231 35.76 1.24 11.91
CA GLU A 231 36.13 1.87 13.17
C GLU A 231 34.96 2.59 13.83
N ILE A 232 33.93 2.96 13.07
CA ILE A 232 32.68 3.52 13.58
C ILE A 232 31.67 2.38 13.80
N GLY A 233 32.03 1.45 14.69
CA GLY A 233 31.32 0.17 14.87
C GLY A 233 29.88 0.27 15.40
N ASP A 234 29.48 1.41 15.99
CA ASP A 234 28.13 1.67 16.47
C ASP A 234 27.21 2.35 15.41
N PHE A 235 27.74 2.74 14.27
CA PHE A 235 26.97 3.42 13.20
C PHE A 235 25.72 2.66 12.76
N PRO A 236 25.73 1.31 12.59
CA PRO A 236 24.50 0.58 12.25
C PRO A 236 23.35 0.79 13.24
N LYS A 237 23.64 0.79 14.55
CA LYS A 237 22.63 1.05 15.61
C LYS A 237 22.13 2.49 15.59
N ILE A 238 23.00 3.43 15.27
CA ILE A 238 22.61 4.85 15.12
C ILE A 238 21.68 5.00 13.92
N LEU A 239 21.98 4.36 12.79
CA LEU A 239 21.14 4.34 11.61
C LEU A 239 19.75 3.74 11.89
N GLU A 240 19.71 2.56 12.54
CA GLU A 240 18.44 1.94 12.99
C GLU A 240 17.60 2.92 13.79
N LYS A 241 18.20 3.52 14.82
CA LYS A 241 17.52 4.49 15.70
C LYS A 241 16.99 5.70 14.93
N ILE A 242 17.78 6.28 14.02
CA ILE A 242 17.36 7.41 13.18
C ILE A 242 16.16 7.03 12.31
N MET A 243 16.18 5.85 11.70
CA MET A 243 15.08 5.38 10.86
C MET A 243 13.81 5.12 11.68
N GLU A 244 13.93 4.52 12.85
CA GLU A 244 12.80 4.27 13.76
C GLU A 244 12.20 5.56 14.30
N GLU A 245 13.03 6.52 14.72
CA GLU A 245 12.58 7.84 15.17
C GLU A 245 11.92 8.64 14.05
N ALA A 246 12.43 8.55 12.82
CA ALA A 246 11.80 9.14 11.66
C ALA A 246 10.41 8.54 11.40
N ALA A 247 10.29 7.23 11.49
CA ALA A 247 9.01 6.53 11.33
C ALA A 247 8.00 6.89 12.42
N ALA A 248 8.43 6.99 13.68
CA ALA A 248 7.60 7.34 14.83
C ALA A 248 6.95 8.74 14.75
N LYS A 249 7.50 9.64 13.90
CA LYS A 249 6.87 10.94 13.62
C LYS A 249 5.55 10.80 12.88
N PHE A 250 5.39 9.75 12.08
CA PHE A 250 4.28 9.58 11.12
C PHE A 250 3.43 8.33 11.37
N CYS A 251 3.94 7.31 12.06
CA CYS A 251 3.22 6.10 12.46
C CYS A 251 3.06 6.14 13.99
N LYS A 252 1.83 6.27 14.47
CA LYS A 252 1.55 6.53 15.89
C LYS A 252 1.03 5.31 16.64
N SER A 253 0.32 4.41 15.97
CA SER A 253 -0.29 3.24 16.61
C SER A 253 0.68 2.05 16.73
N LEU A 254 1.74 2.03 15.91
CA LEU A 254 2.68 0.90 15.81
C LEU A 254 4.13 1.38 15.65
N PRO A 255 5.10 0.72 16.28
CA PRO A 255 6.50 0.93 15.94
C PRO A 255 6.79 0.35 14.55
N ILE A 256 7.63 1.05 13.78
CA ILE A 256 8.21 0.54 12.54
C ILE A 256 9.69 0.26 12.84
N PRO A 257 10.06 -0.99 13.15
CA PRO A 257 11.45 -1.34 13.45
C PRO A 257 12.32 -1.21 12.20
N ALA A 258 13.57 -0.83 12.41
CA ALA A 258 14.64 -0.90 11.44
C ALA A 258 15.65 -1.97 11.84
N GLU A 259 16.28 -2.61 10.87
CA GLU A 259 17.31 -3.63 11.06
C GLU A 259 18.45 -3.35 10.09
N ALA A 260 19.66 -3.20 10.58
CA ALA A 260 20.84 -2.95 9.78
C ALA A 260 21.56 -4.26 9.46
N ALA A 261 21.82 -4.49 8.16
CA ALA A 261 22.71 -5.53 7.69
C ALA A 261 24.07 -4.92 7.30
N VAL A 262 25.16 -5.52 7.78
CA VAL A 262 26.53 -5.03 7.53
C VAL A 262 27.28 -6.02 6.65
N GLY A 263 27.89 -5.54 5.58
CA GLY A 263 28.66 -6.35 4.64
C GLY A 263 29.63 -5.51 3.82
N ASN A 264 30.46 -6.18 3.00
CA ASN A 264 31.40 -5.51 2.07
C ASN A 264 30.73 -5.11 0.73
N HIS A 265 29.44 -5.34 0.58
CA HIS A 265 28.62 -4.97 -0.56
C HIS A 265 27.16 -4.84 -0.10
N TRP A 266 26.33 -4.19 -0.90
CA TRP A 266 24.91 -4.09 -0.60
C TRP A 266 24.28 -5.48 -0.54
N ILE A 267 23.63 -5.76 0.60
CA ILE A 267 22.93 -7.02 0.89
C ILE A 267 21.45 -6.73 0.76
N HIS A 268 20.79 -7.36 -0.22
CA HIS A 268 19.34 -7.21 -0.45
C HIS A 268 18.62 -8.54 -0.27
#